data_71b30c49c0502543cbdbb08f9ec012a5
#
_entry.id   71b30c49c0502543cbdbb08f9ec012a5
#
_cell.length_a   1.000
_cell.length_b   1.000
_cell.length_c   1.000
_cell.angle_alpha   90.00
_cell.angle_beta   90.00
_cell.angle_gamma   90.00
#
_symmetry.space_group_name_H-M   'P 1'
#
loop_
_entity.id
_entity.type
_entity.pdbx_description
1 polymer ?
#
loop_
_entity_poly.entity_id
_entity_poly.type
_entity_poly.pdbx_seq_one_letter_code
_entity_poly.pdbx_strand_id
1 'polypeptide(L)'
;LVAKVITDFLEKIYQELDEEEIPAFEDGSLPAPITANAYENSVRYQNDNAEPELCGFAADLQPQENIRDIFRKGWTAGKAGDKITFTIPCSGIAIQYRKSVKQPTSIAKVVVDGRVEEAMLLDGNFKEDWGDCLYIDTVTRHMPYAKHKVEISIVEAHDNDVVPFYLVSVIGSN
;
A
#
# COMPACT_ATOMS: atom_id res chain seq x y z
N LEU A 1 8.08 -16.13 28.51
CA LEU A 1 6.96 -15.71 29.37
C LEU A 1 5.69 -15.40 28.54
N VAL A 2 5.76 -14.51 27.53
CA VAL A 2 4.61 -14.11 26.70
C VAL A 2 4.01 -15.31 25.96
N ALA A 3 4.83 -16.14 25.32
CA ALA A 3 4.36 -17.32 24.60
C ALA A 3 3.57 -18.27 25.53
N LYS A 4 4.06 -18.48 26.76
CA LYS A 4 3.35 -19.33 27.74
C LYS A 4 1.96 -18.76 28.09
N VAL A 5 1.86 -17.46 28.34
CA VAL A 5 0.57 -16.81 28.65
C VAL A 5 -0.43 -16.97 27.51
N ILE A 6 0.04 -16.79 26.26
CA ILE A 6 -0.81 -16.99 25.07
C ILE A 6 -1.25 -18.45 24.94
N THR A 7 -0.31 -19.40 25.14
CA THR A 7 -0.63 -20.82 25.07
C THR A 7 -1.64 -21.21 26.15
N ASP A 8 -1.40 -20.84 27.41
CA ASP A 8 -2.31 -21.15 28.54
C ASP A 8 -3.72 -20.54 28.31
N PHE A 9 -3.78 -19.34 27.71
CA PHE A 9 -5.03 -18.67 27.36
C PHE A 9 -5.78 -19.41 26.25
N LEU A 10 -5.09 -19.82 25.19
CA LEU A 10 -5.68 -20.56 24.08
C LEU A 10 -6.15 -21.95 24.53
N GLU A 11 -5.35 -22.66 25.35
CA GLU A 11 -5.74 -23.95 25.91
C GLU A 11 -7.01 -23.85 26.76
N LYS A 12 -7.12 -22.79 27.58
CA LYS A 12 -8.31 -22.54 28.38
C LYS A 12 -9.56 -22.28 27.50
N ILE A 13 -9.43 -21.42 26.50
CA ILE A 13 -10.53 -21.18 25.55
C ILE A 13 -10.94 -22.49 24.87
N TYR A 14 -9.97 -23.29 24.40
CA TYR A 14 -10.25 -24.55 23.70
C TYR A 14 -10.97 -25.58 24.58
N GLN A 15 -10.68 -25.59 25.88
CA GLN A 15 -11.36 -26.46 26.86
C GLN A 15 -12.78 -25.98 27.20
N GLU A 16 -13.05 -24.66 27.06
CA GLU A 16 -14.35 -24.05 27.35
C GLU A 16 -15.25 -23.96 26.11
N LEU A 17 -14.71 -24.25 24.90
CA LEU A 17 -15.49 -24.32 23.66
C LEU A 17 -16.30 -25.62 23.64
N ASP A 18 -17.62 -25.52 23.74
CA ASP A 18 -18.55 -26.63 23.49
C ASP A 18 -18.56 -26.91 21.98
N GLU A 19 -18.16 -28.10 21.55
CA GLU A 19 -18.11 -28.48 20.12
C GLU A 19 -19.47 -28.34 19.41
N GLU A 20 -20.58 -28.34 20.15
CA GLU A 20 -21.94 -28.18 19.61
C GLU A 20 -22.29 -26.69 19.31
N GLU A 21 -21.55 -25.72 19.84
CA GLU A 21 -21.83 -24.29 19.65
C GLU A 21 -21.01 -23.64 18.52
N ILE A 22 -20.11 -24.35 17.86
CA ILE A 22 -19.42 -23.81 16.70
C ILE A 22 -20.40 -23.82 15.52
N PRO A 23 -20.99 -22.66 15.13
CA PRO A 23 -21.88 -22.63 13.99
C PRO A 23 -21.10 -23.11 12.77
N ALA A 24 -21.57 -24.18 12.15
CA ALA A 24 -21.06 -24.59 10.85
C ALA A 24 -21.37 -23.44 9.88
N PHE A 25 -20.34 -22.74 9.41
CA PHE A 25 -20.50 -21.80 8.31
C PHE A 25 -20.78 -22.62 7.04
N GLU A 26 -22.07 -22.85 6.75
CA GLU A 26 -22.54 -23.73 5.68
C GLU A 26 -22.10 -23.24 4.28
N ASP A 27 -21.73 -21.99 4.13
CA ASP A 27 -21.40 -21.36 2.82
C ASP A 27 -19.98 -20.81 2.72
N GLY A 28 -19.14 -20.99 3.76
CA GLY A 28 -17.78 -20.42 3.80
C GLY A 28 -17.76 -18.89 3.96
N SER A 29 -18.90 -18.25 4.24
CA SER A 29 -18.96 -16.82 4.53
C SER A 29 -18.35 -16.53 5.90
N LEU A 30 -17.56 -15.47 5.98
CA LEU A 30 -17.07 -14.96 7.25
C LEU A 30 -18.18 -14.19 7.96
N PRO A 31 -18.27 -14.26 9.31
CA PRO A 31 -19.20 -13.42 10.06
C PRO A 31 -18.94 -11.94 9.77
N ALA A 32 -19.99 -11.14 9.86
CA ALA A 32 -19.84 -9.69 9.74
C ALA A 32 -18.82 -9.16 10.76
N PRO A 33 -17.98 -8.19 10.40
CA PRO A 33 -16.99 -7.64 11.32
C PRO A 33 -17.69 -7.02 12.53
N ILE A 34 -17.10 -7.22 13.72
CA ILE A 34 -17.66 -6.71 14.99
C ILE A 34 -17.54 -5.18 15.05
N THR A 35 -16.55 -4.61 14.36
CA THR A 35 -16.29 -3.16 14.32
C THR A 35 -16.17 -2.69 12.89
N ALA A 36 -16.55 -1.43 12.63
CA ALA A 36 -16.30 -0.79 11.34
C ALA A 36 -14.79 -0.76 11.05
N ASN A 37 -14.41 -1.16 9.86
CA ASN A 37 -13.02 -1.24 9.41
C ASN A 37 -12.84 -0.45 8.12
N ALA A 38 -12.10 0.66 8.19
CA ALA A 38 -11.80 1.50 7.03
C ALA A 38 -10.95 0.80 5.95
N TYR A 39 -10.44 -0.40 6.24
CA TYR A 39 -9.60 -1.18 5.34
C TYR A 39 -10.27 -2.45 4.82
N GLU A 40 -11.60 -2.54 5.02
CA GLU A 40 -12.41 -3.66 4.52
C GLU A 40 -12.28 -3.76 2.99
N ASN A 41 -12.36 -4.97 2.46
CA ASN A 41 -12.30 -5.24 1.03
C ASN A 41 -11.16 -4.52 0.30
N SER A 42 -9.98 -4.39 0.93
CA SER A 42 -8.84 -3.70 0.33
C SER A 42 -8.35 -4.39 -0.93
N VAL A 43 -8.17 -3.62 -1.99
CA VAL A 43 -7.58 -4.04 -3.25
C VAL A 43 -6.24 -3.36 -3.43
N ARG A 44 -5.21 -4.14 -3.72
CA ARG A 44 -3.86 -3.67 -4.02
C ARG A 44 -3.67 -3.60 -5.53
N TYR A 45 -3.51 -2.38 -6.06
CA TYR A 45 -3.29 -2.12 -7.48
C TYR A 45 -1.79 -2.10 -7.78
N GLN A 46 -1.34 -3.02 -8.63
CA GLN A 46 0.03 -3.18 -9.13
C GLN A 46 0.02 -3.26 -10.65
N ASN A 47 1.19 -3.30 -11.31
CA ASN A 47 1.28 -3.28 -12.77
C ASN A 47 0.81 -4.58 -13.45
N ASP A 48 0.50 -5.62 -12.70
CA ASP A 48 -0.08 -6.87 -13.21
C ASP A 48 -1.61 -6.93 -13.11
N ASN A 49 -2.24 -5.96 -12.43
CA ASN A 49 -3.69 -5.92 -12.25
C ASN A 49 -4.30 -4.51 -12.38
N ALA A 50 -3.52 -3.52 -12.78
CA ALA A 50 -3.98 -2.16 -12.99
C ALA A 50 -3.33 -1.52 -14.23
N GLU A 51 -4.09 -0.70 -14.94
CA GLU A 51 -3.66 0.04 -16.13
C GLU A 51 -3.81 1.55 -15.89
N PRO A 52 -2.92 2.18 -15.10
CA PRO A 52 -2.94 3.61 -14.88
C PRO A 52 -2.47 4.39 -16.12
N GLU A 53 -2.86 5.66 -16.20
CA GLU A 53 -2.28 6.57 -17.18
C GLU A 53 -0.84 6.94 -16.79
N LEU A 54 0.11 6.69 -17.68
CA LEU A 54 1.53 6.94 -17.45
C LEU A 54 2.01 8.17 -18.22
N CYS A 55 2.69 9.08 -17.53
CA CYS A 55 3.42 10.20 -18.11
C CYS A 55 4.79 10.28 -17.41
N GLY A 56 5.81 9.63 -17.98
CA GLY A 56 7.15 9.53 -17.42
C GLY A 56 7.39 8.36 -16.45
N PHE A 57 6.38 7.83 -15.80
CA PHE A 57 6.49 6.58 -15.06
C PHE A 57 6.63 5.38 -16.00
N ALA A 58 7.46 4.40 -15.61
CA ALA A 58 7.65 3.14 -16.32
C ALA A 58 7.32 1.96 -15.43
N ALA A 59 6.58 0.99 -15.97
CA ALA A 59 6.30 -0.25 -15.25
C ALA A 59 7.56 -1.09 -15.03
N ASP A 60 7.70 -1.64 -13.83
CA ASP A 60 8.75 -2.61 -13.52
C ASP A 60 8.30 -4.01 -13.98
N LEU A 61 8.85 -4.46 -15.09
CA LEU A 61 8.55 -5.76 -15.70
C LEU A 61 9.58 -6.83 -15.33
N GLN A 62 10.49 -6.56 -14.38
CA GLN A 62 11.45 -7.55 -13.95
C GLN A 62 10.75 -8.76 -13.32
N PRO A 63 11.15 -9.99 -13.70
CA PRO A 63 10.59 -11.19 -13.10
C PRO A 63 10.96 -11.25 -11.61
N GLN A 64 10.06 -11.79 -10.81
CA GLN A 64 10.39 -12.11 -9.43
C GLN A 64 11.23 -13.39 -9.40
N GLU A 65 12.47 -13.28 -8.94
CA GLU A 65 13.39 -14.42 -8.86
C GLU A 65 13.29 -15.16 -7.52
N ASN A 66 12.94 -14.45 -6.45
CA ASN A 66 12.84 -15.03 -5.12
C ASN A 66 11.81 -14.31 -4.22
N ILE A 67 11.48 -14.92 -3.09
CA ILE A 67 10.48 -14.39 -2.15
C ILE A 67 10.88 -13.05 -1.51
N ARG A 68 12.16 -12.69 -1.55
CA ARG A 68 12.68 -11.43 -0.97
C ARG A 68 12.56 -10.25 -1.91
N ASP A 69 12.15 -10.47 -3.16
CA ASP A 69 11.98 -9.41 -4.16
C ASP A 69 10.66 -8.65 -3.89
N ILE A 70 10.68 -7.85 -2.83
CA ILE A 70 9.49 -7.09 -2.35
C ILE A 70 9.21 -5.85 -3.22
N PHE A 71 10.25 -5.29 -3.86
CA PHE A 71 10.14 -4.14 -4.77
C PHE A 71 9.99 -4.64 -6.20
N ARG A 72 8.76 -4.98 -6.57
CA ARG A 72 8.41 -5.57 -7.84
C ARG A 72 7.00 -5.21 -8.24
N LYS A 73 6.67 -5.39 -9.52
CA LYS A 73 5.34 -5.15 -10.08
C LYS A 73 4.82 -3.73 -9.82
N GLY A 74 5.73 -2.81 -9.60
CA GLY A 74 5.44 -1.40 -9.38
C GLY A 74 5.77 -0.55 -10.60
N TRP A 75 6.02 0.72 -10.36
CA TRP A 75 6.41 1.69 -11.37
C TRP A 75 7.56 2.56 -10.85
N THR A 76 8.44 2.97 -11.75
CA THR A 76 9.57 3.84 -11.43
C THR A 76 9.47 5.16 -12.18
N ALA A 77 9.92 6.24 -11.54
CA ALA A 77 10.08 7.56 -12.15
C ALA A 77 11.23 8.32 -11.48
N GLY A 78 11.86 9.23 -12.20
CA GLY A 78 13.04 9.94 -11.68
C GLY A 78 13.18 11.36 -12.20
N LYS A 79 12.18 11.91 -12.89
CA LYS A 79 12.23 13.28 -13.39
C LYS A 79 11.12 14.10 -12.78
N ALA A 80 11.43 15.33 -12.37
CA ALA A 80 10.42 16.26 -11.92
C ALA A 80 9.34 16.45 -13.00
N GLY A 81 8.08 16.35 -12.61
CA GLY A 81 6.93 16.38 -13.51
C GLY A 81 6.46 15.03 -14.04
N ASP A 82 7.24 13.94 -13.89
CA ASP A 82 6.74 12.59 -14.16
C ASP A 82 5.49 12.32 -13.32
N LYS A 83 4.49 11.67 -13.93
CA LYS A 83 3.18 11.50 -13.32
C LYS A 83 2.56 10.14 -13.68
N ILE A 84 1.84 9.56 -12.71
CA ILE A 84 1.00 8.39 -12.88
C ILE A 84 -0.38 8.68 -12.30
N THR A 85 -1.43 8.25 -12.98
CA THR A 85 -2.82 8.52 -12.59
C THR A 85 -3.64 7.24 -12.57
N PHE A 86 -4.27 6.99 -11.43
CA PHE A 86 -5.22 5.88 -11.25
C PHE A 86 -6.65 6.44 -11.15
N THR A 87 -7.62 5.65 -11.61
CA THR A 87 -9.04 5.88 -11.33
C THR A 87 -9.58 4.60 -10.70
N ILE A 88 -9.78 4.62 -9.37
CA ILE A 88 -10.11 3.42 -8.59
C ILE A 88 -11.38 3.62 -7.75
N PRO A 89 -12.25 2.59 -7.64
CA PRO A 89 -13.39 2.63 -6.74
C PRO A 89 -12.92 2.34 -5.30
N CYS A 90 -13.14 3.28 -4.39
CA CYS A 90 -12.74 3.13 -2.98
C CYS A 90 -13.40 4.18 -2.07
N SER A 91 -13.26 3.99 -0.75
CA SER A 91 -13.58 4.97 0.30
C SER A 91 -12.35 5.33 1.13
N GLY A 92 -11.26 4.57 0.99
CA GLY A 92 -9.96 4.84 1.59
C GLY A 92 -8.83 4.59 0.60
N ILE A 93 -7.72 5.34 0.74
CA ILE A 93 -6.56 5.26 -0.14
C ILE A 93 -5.29 5.21 0.70
N ALA A 94 -4.42 4.25 0.39
CA ALA A 94 -3.05 4.19 0.87
C ALA A 94 -2.07 3.97 -0.29
N ILE A 95 -0.85 4.45 -0.11
CA ILE A 95 0.22 4.33 -1.11
C ILE A 95 1.36 3.52 -0.51
N GLN A 96 1.79 2.47 -1.22
CA GLN A 96 3.02 1.75 -0.91
C GLN A 96 4.13 2.18 -1.84
N TYR A 97 5.28 2.53 -1.27
CA TYR A 97 6.45 2.95 -2.04
C TYR A 97 7.73 2.54 -1.32
N ARG A 98 8.85 2.61 -2.04
CA ARG A 98 10.16 2.33 -1.47
C ARG A 98 10.71 3.59 -0.81
N LYS A 99 11.16 3.47 0.45
CA LYS A 99 12.14 4.37 1.03
C LYS A 99 13.52 3.72 0.93
N SER A 100 14.48 4.44 0.37
CA SER A 100 15.81 3.92 0.09
C SER A 100 16.89 4.57 0.96
N VAL A 101 17.80 3.72 1.45
CA VAL A 101 19.04 4.17 2.10
C VAL A 101 20.05 4.72 1.09
N LYS A 102 19.83 4.45 -0.21
CA LYS A 102 20.66 4.98 -1.31
C LYS A 102 20.19 6.38 -1.66
N GLN A 103 20.73 7.37 -0.97
CA GLN A 103 20.33 8.76 -1.07
C GLN A 103 21.31 9.60 -1.92
N PRO A 104 20.84 10.71 -2.53
CA PRO A 104 19.45 11.13 -2.58
C PRO A 104 18.58 10.27 -3.49
N THR A 105 17.26 10.32 -3.30
CA THR A 105 16.26 9.78 -4.19
C THR A 105 15.09 10.75 -4.32
N SER A 106 14.35 10.65 -5.41
CA SER A 106 13.27 11.57 -5.75
C SER A 106 12.16 11.58 -4.69
N ILE A 107 11.48 12.72 -4.58
CA ILE A 107 10.28 12.93 -3.77
C ILE A 107 9.07 13.05 -4.69
N ALA A 108 8.02 12.32 -4.39
CA ALA A 108 6.73 12.44 -5.06
C ALA A 108 5.69 13.11 -4.16
N LYS A 109 4.56 13.50 -4.75
CA LYS A 109 3.35 13.87 -4.04
C LYS A 109 2.17 13.10 -4.58
N VAL A 110 1.19 12.83 -3.74
CA VAL A 110 -0.11 12.29 -4.11
C VAL A 110 -1.19 13.35 -3.94
N VAL A 111 -2.07 13.43 -4.93
CA VAL A 111 -3.26 14.31 -4.94
C VAL A 111 -4.48 13.44 -5.28
N VAL A 112 -5.54 13.57 -4.52
CA VAL A 112 -6.81 12.87 -4.75
C VAL A 112 -7.85 13.86 -5.25
N ASP A 113 -8.53 13.53 -6.35
CA ASP A 113 -9.62 14.31 -6.96
C ASP A 113 -9.26 15.79 -7.24
N GLY A 114 -7.97 16.04 -7.50
CA GLY A 114 -7.48 17.39 -7.80
C GLY A 114 -7.37 18.32 -6.58
N ARG A 115 -7.54 17.81 -5.36
CA ARG A 115 -7.43 18.60 -4.11
C ARG A 115 -5.97 18.83 -3.75
N VAL A 116 -5.34 19.80 -4.39
CA VAL A 116 -3.91 20.11 -4.27
C VAL A 116 -3.54 20.58 -2.86
N GLU A 117 -4.45 21.24 -2.17
CA GLU A 117 -4.30 21.72 -0.78
C GLU A 117 -4.20 20.58 0.24
N GLU A 118 -4.69 19.38 -0.12
CA GLU A 118 -4.61 18.18 0.72
C GLU A 118 -3.48 17.24 0.25
N ALA A 119 -2.59 17.70 -0.65
CA ALA A 119 -1.52 16.88 -1.19
C ALA A 119 -0.59 16.34 -0.09
N MET A 120 -0.26 15.05 -0.16
CA MET A 120 0.70 14.42 0.75
C MET A 120 2.01 14.16 0.01
N LEU A 121 3.14 14.47 0.66
CA LEU A 121 4.48 14.13 0.14
C LEU A 121 4.82 12.68 0.45
N LEU A 122 5.43 12.04 -0.54
CA LEU A 122 5.96 10.68 -0.48
C LEU A 122 7.48 10.78 -0.64
N ASP A 123 8.18 10.90 0.49
CA ASP A 123 9.64 11.02 0.51
C ASP A 123 10.30 9.67 0.35
N GLY A 124 10.98 9.44 -0.79
CA GLY A 124 11.70 8.22 -1.10
C GLY A 124 13.00 8.04 -0.29
N ASN A 125 13.47 9.09 0.42
CA ASN A 125 14.67 9.00 1.24
C ASN A 125 14.40 8.30 2.56
N PHE A 126 15.27 7.36 2.95
CA PHE A 126 15.20 6.68 4.22
C PHE A 126 16.41 7.03 5.08
N LYS A 127 16.18 7.59 6.26
CA LYS A 127 17.24 8.10 7.15
C LYS A 127 17.97 7.01 7.93
N GLU A 128 17.40 5.81 7.97
CA GLU A 128 18.02 4.65 8.61
C GLU A 128 19.11 4.05 7.70
N ASP A 129 19.92 3.13 8.23
CA ASP A 129 21.08 2.54 7.54
C ASP A 129 20.97 1.02 7.27
N TRP A 130 19.87 0.40 7.71
CA TRP A 130 19.74 -1.06 7.69
C TRP A 130 19.21 -1.63 6.36
N GLY A 131 18.75 -0.83 5.43
CA GLY A 131 18.30 -1.28 4.11
C GLY A 131 17.09 -0.52 3.58
N ASP A 132 16.71 -0.80 2.33
CA ASP A 132 15.52 -0.23 1.72
C ASP A 132 14.26 -0.74 2.42
N CYS A 133 13.30 0.15 2.64
CA CYS A 133 12.07 -0.11 3.37
C CYS A 133 10.84 -0.04 2.46
N LEU A 134 9.98 -1.06 2.53
CA LEU A 134 8.61 -0.98 1.99
C LEU A 134 7.77 -0.12 2.94
N TYR A 135 7.44 1.07 2.49
CA TYR A 135 6.71 2.05 3.29
C TYR A 135 5.27 2.17 2.81
N ILE A 136 4.37 2.47 3.74
CA ILE A 136 2.96 2.71 3.45
C ILE A 136 2.50 3.99 4.13
N ASP A 137 1.89 4.88 3.36
CA ASP A 137 1.20 6.06 3.86
C ASP A 137 -0.29 5.97 3.56
N THR A 138 -1.11 6.22 4.58
CA THR A 138 -2.55 6.37 4.40
C THR A 138 -2.85 7.80 3.99
N VAL A 139 -3.33 7.96 2.75
CA VAL A 139 -3.64 9.27 2.17
C VAL A 139 -4.98 9.79 2.69
N THR A 140 -5.98 8.92 2.70
CA THR A 140 -7.33 9.28 3.15
C THR A 140 -8.09 8.06 3.64
N ARG A 141 -9.09 8.31 4.50
CA ARG A 141 -10.01 7.32 5.07
C ARG A 141 -11.42 7.89 5.06
N HIS A 142 -12.40 7.02 4.98
CA HIS A 142 -13.81 7.37 5.13
C HIS A 142 -14.33 8.44 4.13
N MET A 143 -13.79 8.44 2.90
CA MET A 143 -14.43 9.16 1.82
C MET A 143 -15.74 8.47 1.41
N PRO A 144 -16.69 9.15 0.77
CA PRO A 144 -17.79 8.48 0.11
C PRO A 144 -17.26 7.46 -0.90
N TYR A 145 -17.80 6.23 -0.90
CA TYR A 145 -17.41 5.23 -1.89
C TYR A 145 -17.78 5.71 -3.30
N ALA A 146 -16.76 5.93 -4.10
CA ALA A 146 -16.88 6.38 -5.49
C ALA A 146 -15.61 6.02 -6.29
N LYS A 147 -15.62 6.29 -7.59
CA LYS A 147 -14.39 6.31 -8.37
C LYS A 147 -13.62 7.58 -8.07
N HIS A 148 -12.46 7.46 -7.46
CA HIS A 148 -11.55 8.55 -7.14
C HIS A 148 -10.37 8.58 -8.09
N LYS A 149 -9.96 9.78 -8.47
CA LYS A 149 -8.74 10.01 -9.26
C LYS A 149 -7.57 10.20 -8.31
N VAL A 150 -6.58 9.30 -8.37
CA VAL A 150 -5.34 9.34 -7.57
C VAL A 150 -4.19 9.71 -8.50
N GLU A 151 -3.64 10.89 -8.35
CA GLU A 151 -2.51 11.38 -9.15
C GLU A 151 -1.25 11.40 -8.28
N ILE A 152 -0.20 10.71 -8.71
CA ILE A 152 1.11 10.71 -8.07
C ILE A 152 2.10 11.35 -9.03
N SER A 153 2.81 12.39 -8.60
CA SER A 153 3.77 13.11 -9.44
C SER A 153 5.09 13.35 -8.71
N ILE A 154 6.20 13.25 -9.44
CA ILE A 154 7.52 13.61 -8.92
C ILE A 154 7.60 15.12 -8.80
N VAL A 155 7.86 15.61 -7.59
CA VAL A 155 7.97 17.05 -7.29
C VAL A 155 9.41 17.50 -7.09
N GLU A 156 10.28 16.57 -6.69
CA GLU A 156 11.70 16.84 -6.50
C GLU A 156 12.51 15.67 -7.05
N ALA A 157 13.43 15.96 -7.93
CA ALA A 157 14.39 15.01 -8.50
C ALA A 157 15.68 15.76 -8.84
N HIS A 158 16.81 15.09 -8.68
CA HIS A 158 18.13 15.66 -8.88
C HIS A 158 18.95 14.77 -9.82
N ASP A 159 19.89 15.36 -10.55
CA ASP A 159 20.77 14.62 -11.47
C ASP A 159 21.66 13.58 -10.74
N ASN A 160 21.85 13.75 -9.44
CA ASN A 160 22.61 12.84 -8.59
C ASN A 160 21.73 11.87 -7.78
N ASP A 161 20.44 11.77 -8.07
CA ASP A 161 19.59 10.76 -7.45
C ASP A 161 20.17 9.35 -7.71
N VAL A 162 20.45 8.61 -6.63
CA VAL A 162 21.12 7.30 -6.72
C VAL A 162 20.19 6.23 -7.25
N VAL A 163 18.91 6.33 -6.90
CA VAL A 163 17.84 5.42 -7.37
C VAL A 163 16.58 6.23 -7.67
N PRO A 164 15.76 5.81 -8.65
CA PRO A 164 14.51 6.48 -8.95
C PRO A 164 13.49 6.25 -7.82
N PHE A 165 12.47 7.10 -7.75
CA PHE A 165 11.28 6.83 -6.95
C PHE A 165 10.63 5.51 -7.42
N TYR A 166 10.23 4.67 -6.47
CA TYR A 166 9.58 3.40 -6.75
C TYR A 166 8.19 3.36 -6.08
N LEU A 167 7.15 3.48 -6.88
CA LEU A 167 5.78 3.24 -6.47
C LEU A 167 5.52 1.73 -6.51
N VAL A 168 5.28 1.12 -5.37
CA VAL A 168 5.03 -0.33 -5.27
C VAL A 168 3.58 -0.67 -5.59
N SER A 169 2.64 0.10 -5.04
CA SER A 169 1.20 -0.09 -5.30
C SER A 169 0.37 1.09 -4.79
N VAL A 170 -0.83 1.20 -5.32
CA VAL A 170 -1.93 1.97 -4.73
C VAL A 170 -2.89 0.99 -4.10
N ILE A 171 -3.39 1.29 -2.89
CA ILE A 171 -4.36 0.46 -2.19
C ILE A 171 -5.65 1.26 -2.06
N GLY A 172 -6.74 0.68 -2.54
CA GLY A 172 -8.10 1.19 -2.32
C GLY A 172 -8.85 0.27 -1.37
N SER A 173 -9.57 0.82 -0.40
CA SER A 173 -10.43 0.08 0.53
C SER A 173 -11.88 0.56 0.45
N ASN A 174 -12.80 -0.27 0.97
CA ASN A 174 -14.23 0.01 0.94
C ASN A 174 -14.84 -0.11 2.33
#